data_e5e81f6126f4875a40bd2aa6e3154d72
#
_entry.id   e5e81f6126f4875a40bd2aa6e3154d72
#
_cell.length_a   1.000
_cell.length_b   1.000
_cell.length_c   1.000
_cell.angle_alpha   90.00
_cell.angle_beta   90.00
_cell.angle_gamma   90.00
#
_symmetry.space_group_name_H-M   'P 1'
#
loop_
_entity.id
_entity.type
_entity.pdbx_description
1 polymer ?
#
loop_
_entity_poly.entity_id
_entity_poly.type
_entity_poly.pdbx_seq_one_letter_code
_entity_poly.pdbx_strand_id
1 'polypeptide(L)'
;MCGITAIFNIHSSAADLRQQALKMSKRIRHRGPDWSGIYQGKTAILAHERLSIVDPASGGQPLRSKDGKLILTVNGEIYNHRELRGQLKDEYEFQTGSDCEVILALYRKYGVGCVEKLSGIFGFALYDEANDCYLIARDPIGVIPLYIGHDDEGHLLVSSELKGLEGFATAYGQFPPGHYFYSRDKDFTRWYIRDWMQYDNVKNNPASVEKLHDALEAAVRRQLMSDVPYGVLLSGGLDSSITSAIAKKYAAKRIETEGKADAWWPQLHSFAVGLKGAPDLVAAKKVADYIGTVHHEINYTIEEGLDAIRDVIYYIETYDVTTVRASTPMYLLARVIKSMGIKMVLSGEGADEVFGGYLYFHKAPDAKAFHEETVRKLSKLYMYDCLRANKSLCAWGVEGRVPFLDKEFLDIAMRLNPEAKMCPGSVIEKKILREAFADVLPSEIAWRQKEQFSDGVGYSWIDTLKKVTAQAVSDTEMANAARRFPINTPQNKEEYFYRTIFEEHFPSESAARSVPSVPSVACSTAEALAWDTAFKNMNDPSGRAVKGVHEAAY
;
A
#
# COMPACT_ATOMS: atom_id res chain seq x y z
N MET A 1 7.72 -7.62 3.43
CA MET A 1 6.61 -7.37 4.38
C MET A 1 6.14 -8.66 4.98
N CYS A 2 5.99 -8.66 6.29
CA CYS A 2 5.65 -9.83 7.08
C CYS A 2 4.15 -10.14 7.09
N GLY A 3 3.77 -11.23 7.73
CA GLY A 3 2.40 -11.56 8.11
C GLY A 3 2.27 -11.63 9.63
N ILE A 4 1.30 -10.96 10.22
CA ILE A 4 1.02 -11.05 11.65
C ILE A 4 -0.37 -11.60 11.91
N THR A 5 -0.49 -12.39 12.99
CA THR A 5 -1.78 -12.77 13.58
C THR A 5 -1.70 -12.67 15.09
N ALA A 6 -2.81 -12.30 15.72
CA ALA A 6 -2.92 -12.31 17.18
C ALA A 6 -4.32 -12.72 17.63
N ILE A 7 -4.39 -13.34 18.80
CA ILE A 7 -5.62 -13.66 19.52
C ILE A 7 -5.46 -13.12 20.94
N PHE A 8 -6.41 -12.29 21.37
CA PHE A 8 -6.46 -11.68 22.71
C PHE A 8 -7.75 -12.04 23.44
N ASN A 9 -7.83 -11.68 24.71
CA ASN A 9 -8.96 -11.96 25.61
C ASN A 9 -9.23 -13.46 25.76
N ILE A 10 -8.16 -14.25 25.88
CA ILE A 10 -8.26 -15.71 26.05
C ILE A 10 -8.70 -16.02 27.49
N HIS A 11 -9.85 -16.66 27.62
CA HIS A 11 -10.42 -17.06 28.92
C HIS A 11 -10.51 -18.59 29.06
N SER A 12 -10.27 -19.32 27.99
CA SER A 12 -10.31 -20.79 27.89
C SER A 12 -8.91 -21.41 27.77
N SER A 13 -8.82 -22.67 27.38
CA SER A 13 -7.53 -23.33 27.15
C SER A 13 -6.76 -22.68 25.99
N ALA A 14 -5.65 -22.01 26.29
CA ALA A 14 -4.75 -21.44 25.27
C ALA A 14 -4.17 -22.49 24.30
N ALA A 15 -4.21 -23.80 24.64
CA ALA A 15 -3.70 -24.86 23.78
C ALA A 15 -4.56 -25.04 22.51
N ASP A 16 -5.88 -24.97 22.62
CA ASP A 16 -6.80 -25.12 21.48
C ASP A 16 -6.71 -23.90 20.56
N LEU A 17 -6.66 -22.70 21.13
CA LEU A 17 -6.50 -21.45 20.40
C LEU A 17 -5.11 -21.33 19.74
N ARG A 18 -4.07 -22.00 20.28
CA ARG A 18 -2.76 -22.08 19.60
C ARG A 18 -2.87 -22.75 18.23
N GLN A 19 -3.65 -23.82 18.11
CA GLN A 19 -3.87 -24.50 16.82
C GLN A 19 -4.62 -23.59 15.85
N GLN A 20 -5.60 -22.81 16.34
CA GLN A 20 -6.29 -21.81 15.55
C GLN A 20 -5.33 -20.71 15.06
N ALA A 21 -4.52 -20.13 15.95
CA ALA A 21 -3.51 -19.12 15.60
C ALA A 21 -2.54 -19.62 14.52
N LEU A 22 -2.09 -20.87 14.62
CA LEU A 22 -1.22 -21.50 13.61
C LEU A 22 -1.93 -21.67 12.25
N LYS A 23 -3.22 -22.01 12.24
CA LYS A 23 -4.01 -22.09 11.01
C LYS A 23 -4.21 -20.71 10.37
N MET A 24 -4.51 -19.69 11.17
CA MET A 24 -4.59 -18.30 10.73
C MET A 24 -3.27 -17.83 10.12
N SER A 25 -2.15 -18.02 10.82
CA SER A 25 -0.80 -17.65 10.40
C SER A 25 -0.41 -18.35 9.09
N LYS A 26 -0.69 -19.65 8.96
CA LYS A 26 -0.39 -20.41 7.75
C LYS A 26 -1.05 -19.84 6.48
N ARG A 27 -2.27 -19.26 6.61
CA ARG A 27 -2.97 -18.66 5.45
C ARG A 27 -2.28 -17.42 4.90
N ILE A 28 -1.44 -16.75 5.71
CA ILE A 28 -0.71 -15.54 5.31
C ILE A 28 0.80 -15.76 5.21
N ARG A 29 1.26 -17.02 5.18
CA ARG A 29 2.69 -17.37 5.13
C ARG A 29 3.40 -16.88 3.86
N HIS A 30 2.68 -16.72 2.75
CA HIS A 30 3.22 -16.18 1.51
C HIS A 30 3.85 -14.78 1.69
N ARG A 31 3.37 -13.99 2.67
CA ARG A 31 3.90 -12.66 2.98
C ARG A 31 5.32 -12.73 3.56
N GLY A 32 5.58 -13.73 4.38
CA GLY A 32 6.86 -13.88 5.09
C GLY A 32 7.36 -15.31 5.07
N PRO A 33 7.90 -15.78 3.93
CA PRO A 33 8.27 -17.18 3.75
C PRO A 33 9.59 -17.58 4.42
N ASP A 34 10.34 -16.62 4.98
CA ASP A 34 11.69 -16.88 5.48
C ASP A 34 11.71 -17.57 6.85
N TRP A 35 10.76 -17.23 7.72
CA TRP A 35 10.70 -17.77 9.07
C TRP A 35 9.32 -17.56 9.71
N SER A 36 8.97 -18.44 10.66
CA SER A 36 7.72 -18.36 11.42
C SER A 36 8.00 -18.38 12.91
N GLY A 37 7.30 -17.54 13.68
CA GLY A 37 7.39 -17.50 15.12
C GLY A 37 6.03 -17.40 15.80
N ILE A 38 5.95 -17.92 17.03
CA ILE A 38 4.74 -17.84 17.85
C ILE A 38 5.09 -17.62 19.31
N TYR A 39 4.39 -16.70 19.94
CA TYR A 39 4.32 -16.53 21.38
C TYR A 39 2.96 -16.99 21.88
N GLN A 40 2.93 -17.68 23.00
CA GLN A 40 1.73 -18.06 23.73
C GLN A 40 1.87 -17.63 25.18
N GLY A 41 1.07 -16.64 25.58
CA GLY A 41 0.88 -16.21 26.95
C GLY A 41 -0.37 -16.83 27.58
N LYS A 42 -0.78 -16.28 28.71
CA LYS A 42 -2.00 -16.71 29.42
C LYS A 42 -3.28 -16.25 28.70
N THR A 43 -3.32 -14.98 28.29
CA THR A 43 -4.50 -14.32 27.72
C THR A 43 -4.28 -13.83 26.28
N ALA A 44 -3.10 -14.11 25.70
CA ALA A 44 -2.73 -13.68 24.35
C ALA A 44 -1.89 -14.72 23.60
N ILE A 45 -2.11 -14.83 22.30
CA ILE A 45 -1.26 -15.56 21.37
C ILE A 45 -0.89 -14.61 20.23
N LEU A 46 0.40 -14.49 19.91
CA LEU A 46 0.92 -13.70 18.80
C LEU A 46 1.71 -14.59 17.87
N ALA A 47 1.42 -14.57 16.57
CA ALA A 47 2.17 -15.33 15.58
C ALA A 47 2.65 -14.42 14.45
N HIS A 48 3.78 -14.81 13.84
CA HIS A 48 4.48 -14.00 12.85
C HIS A 48 5.04 -14.88 11.74
N GLU A 49 4.80 -14.44 10.50
CA GLU A 49 5.44 -14.95 9.28
C GLU A 49 6.40 -13.89 8.75
N ARG A 50 7.70 -14.16 8.74
CA ARG A 50 8.74 -13.16 8.52
C ARG A 50 9.25 -13.14 7.10
N LEU A 51 9.31 -11.93 6.51
CA LEU A 51 10.17 -11.58 5.39
C LEU A 51 11.37 -10.80 5.95
N SER A 52 12.55 -11.38 5.90
CA SER A 52 13.75 -10.81 6.51
C SER A 52 14.39 -9.79 5.57
N ILE A 53 14.26 -8.50 5.88
CA ILE A 53 14.83 -7.38 5.11
C ILE A 53 15.85 -6.62 5.97
N VAL A 54 15.46 -6.18 7.16
CA VAL A 54 16.33 -5.55 8.16
C VAL A 54 16.65 -6.56 9.24
N ASP A 55 17.94 -6.64 9.61
CA ASP A 55 18.48 -7.57 10.60
C ASP A 55 18.05 -9.04 10.37
N PRO A 56 18.42 -9.67 9.25
CA PRO A 56 18.06 -11.05 8.98
C PRO A 56 18.52 -12.03 10.07
N ALA A 57 19.60 -11.71 10.78
CA ALA A 57 20.25 -12.60 11.73
C ALA A 57 19.56 -12.65 13.09
N SER A 58 19.19 -11.51 13.68
CA SER A 58 18.70 -11.45 15.07
C SER A 58 17.24 -10.96 15.21
N GLY A 59 16.65 -10.37 14.18
CA GLY A 59 15.31 -9.77 14.20
C GLY A 59 14.14 -10.77 14.17
N GLY A 60 14.27 -11.96 14.73
CA GLY A 60 13.18 -12.96 14.81
C GLY A 60 11.99 -12.45 15.62
N GLN A 61 10.77 -12.66 15.10
CA GLN A 61 9.54 -12.18 15.71
C GLN A 61 8.62 -13.33 16.15
N PRO A 62 7.77 -13.17 17.19
CA PRO A 62 7.52 -11.93 17.95
C PRO A 62 8.74 -11.43 18.73
N LEU A 63 8.99 -10.11 18.65
CA LEU A 63 10.06 -9.45 19.43
C LEU A 63 9.68 -9.41 20.91
N ARG A 64 10.71 -9.44 21.79
CA ARG A 64 10.51 -9.39 23.25
C ARG A 64 11.44 -8.38 23.87
N SER A 65 10.94 -7.66 24.88
CA SER A 65 11.82 -6.90 25.77
C SER A 65 12.73 -7.82 26.58
N LYS A 66 13.84 -7.31 27.10
CA LYS A 66 14.83 -8.08 27.89
C LYS A 66 14.20 -8.84 29.07
N ASP A 67 13.24 -8.22 29.75
CA ASP A 67 12.49 -8.84 30.86
C ASP A 67 11.39 -9.81 30.42
N GLY A 68 11.17 -9.94 29.09
CA GLY A 68 10.17 -10.82 28.50
C GLY A 68 8.71 -10.37 28.68
N LYS A 69 8.47 -9.16 29.24
CA LYS A 69 7.14 -8.70 29.60
C LYS A 69 6.39 -7.98 28.48
N LEU A 70 7.10 -7.41 27.52
CA LEU A 70 6.52 -6.80 26.33
C LEU A 70 6.78 -7.71 25.14
N ILE A 71 5.73 -8.06 24.42
CA ILE A 71 5.77 -8.95 23.25
C ILE A 71 5.14 -8.20 22.07
N LEU A 72 5.85 -8.19 20.93
CA LEU A 72 5.46 -7.45 19.74
C LEU A 72 5.50 -8.33 18.50
N THR A 73 4.42 -8.34 17.74
CA THR A 73 4.42 -8.79 16.34
C THR A 73 4.10 -7.60 15.45
N VAL A 74 4.96 -7.31 14.47
CA VAL A 74 4.84 -6.14 13.60
C VAL A 74 5.16 -6.51 12.16
N ASN A 75 4.30 -6.05 11.26
CA ASN A 75 4.53 -6.05 9.82
C ASN A 75 4.78 -4.62 9.40
N GLY A 76 5.98 -4.31 8.90
CA GLY A 76 6.34 -2.97 8.45
C GLY A 76 7.79 -2.62 8.71
N GLU A 77 8.10 -1.33 8.52
CA GLU A 77 9.43 -0.75 8.62
C GLU A 77 9.35 0.58 9.37
N ILE A 78 10.26 0.81 10.32
CA ILE A 78 10.35 2.06 11.09
C ILE A 78 11.58 2.84 10.63
N TYR A 79 11.36 3.83 9.78
CA TYR A 79 12.44 4.55 9.09
C TYR A 79 13.29 5.43 10.00
N ASN A 80 12.73 5.95 11.09
CA ASN A 80 13.46 6.77 12.07
C ASN A 80 14.03 5.97 13.26
N HIS A 81 14.12 4.64 13.14
CA HIS A 81 14.53 3.76 14.26
C HIS A 81 15.91 4.10 14.84
N ARG A 82 16.85 4.57 14.03
CA ARG A 82 18.21 4.91 14.49
C ARG A 82 18.23 6.10 15.42
N GLU A 83 17.51 7.16 15.04
CA GLU A 83 17.34 8.33 15.88
C GLU A 83 16.69 7.93 17.20
N LEU A 84 15.60 7.15 17.15
CA LEU A 84 14.89 6.66 18.32
C LEU A 84 15.78 5.76 19.19
N ARG A 85 16.59 4.87 18.60
CA ARG A 85 17.57 4.06 19.36
C ARG A 85 18.60 4.94 20.06
N GLY A 86 19.11 5.98 19.38
CA GLY A 86 20.03 6.94 19.98
C GLY A 86 19.45 7.68 21.18
N GLN A 87 18.18 8.07 21.10
CA GLN A 87 17.46 8.76 22.18
C GLN A 87 17.12 7.85 23.36
N LEU A 88 16.95 6.55 23.16
CA LEU A 88 16.46 5.59 24.15
C LEU A 88 17.54 4.64 24.69
N LYS A 89 18.79 4.72 24.22
CA LYS A 89 19.88 3.80 24.57
C LYS A 89 20.18 3.66 26.06
N ASP A 90 19.96 4.74 26.82
CA ASP A 90 20.23 4.77 28.26
C ASP A 90 19.02 4.28 29.10
N GLU A 91 17.84 4.14 28.46
CA GLU A 91 16.58 3.76 29.14
C GLU A 91 16.09 2.36 28.72
N TYR A 92 16.56 1.85 27.56
CA TYR A 92 16.12 0.55 27.02
C TYR A 92 17.31 -0.22 26.43
N GLU A 93 17.46 -1.47 26.85
CA GLU A 93 18.48 -2.39 26.32
C GLU A 93 17.93 -3.15 25.14
N PHE A 94 18.34 -2.75 23.95
CA PHE A 94 17.93 -3.38 22.69
C PHE A 94 18.54 -4.78 22.57
N GLN A 95 17.72 -5.77 22.19
CA GLN A 95 18.10 -7.17 22.06
C GLN A 95 18.45 -7.57 20.63
N THR A 96 17.99 -6.81 19.63
CA THR A 96 18.14 -7.10 18.20
C THR A 96 18.60 -5.87 17.44
N GLY A 97 19.02 -6.07 16.18
CA GLY A 97 19.25 -4.99 15.22
C GLY A 97 17.97 -4.54 14.48
N SER A 98 16.82 -5.21 14.72
CA SER A 98 15.56 -4.88 14.05
C SER A 98 15.13 -3.44 14.30
N ASP A 99 14.77 -2.74 13.24
CA ASP A 99 14.20 -1.39 13.28
C ASP A 99 12.92 -1.33 14.13
N CYS A 100 12.12 -2.39 14.08
CA CYS A 100 10.83 -2.49 14.76
C CYS A 100 10.93 -2.63 16.29
N GLU A 101 12.08 -3.00 16.85
CA GLU A 101 12.24 -3.14 18.30
C GLU A 101 12.08 -1.80 19.06
N VAL A 102 12.26 -0.68 18.37
CA VAL A 102 12.04 0.65 18.97
C VAL A 102 10.60 0.85 19.44
N ILE A 103 9.63 0.12 18.89
CA ILE A 103 8.23 0.16 19.35
C ILE A 103 8.12 -0.30 20.80
N LEU A 104 8.84 -1.35 21.21
CA LEU A 104 8.87 -1.83 22.59
C LEU A 104 9.47 -0.78 23.53
N ALA A 105 10.57 -0.16 23.11
CA ALA A 105 11.24 0.88 23.89
C ALA A 105 10.36 2.13 24.07
N LEU A 106 9.71 2.56 22.98
CA LEU A 106 8.78 3.70 23.00
C LEU A 106 7.53 3.42 23.84
N TYR A 107 6.95 2.22 23.73
CA TYR A 107 5.79 1.84 24.53
C TYR A 107 6.13 1.83 26.02
N ARG A 108 7.29 1.31 26.41
CA ARG A 108 7.76 1.35 27.81
C ARG A 108 7.83 2.75 28.37
N LYS A 109 8.27 3.73 27.57
CA LYS A 109 8.46 5.12 27.98
C LYS A 109 7.21 5.97 27.87
N TYR A 110 6.42 5.80 26.81
CA TYR A 110 5.32 6.71 26.45
C TYR A 110 3.93 6.04 26.42
N GLY A 111 3.83 4.75 26.73
CA GLY A 111 2.58 4.00 26.62
C GLY A 111 2.01 4.09 25.19
N VAL A 112 0.69 4.32 25.07
CA VAL A 112 0.00 4.44 23.77
C VAL A 112 0.50 5.60 22.90
N GLY A 113 1.09 6.66 23.50
CA GLY A 113 1.70 7.78 22.77
C GLY A 113 2.93 7.40 21.96
N CYS A 114 3.41 6.17 22.05
CA CYS A 114 4.52 5.66 21.24
C CYS A 114 4.25 5.77 19.72
N VAL A 115 2.99 5.61 19.29
CA VAL A 115 2.60 5.60 17.86
C VAL A 115 2.89 6.92 17.14
N GLU A 116 2.76 8.06 17.85
CA GLU A 116 3.00 9.39 17.26
C GLU A 116 4.46 9.63 16.89
N LYS A 117 5.38 8.95 17.59
CA LYS A 117 6.82 9.09 17.41
C LYS A 117 7.38 8.26 16.26
N LEU A 118 6.58 7.31 15.75
CA LEU A 118 6.97 6.44 14.64
C LEU A 118 6.90 7.19 13.31
N SER A 119 7.95 7.05 12.51
CA SER A 119 7.96 7.39 11.08
C SER A 119 8.23 6.11 10.31
N GLY A 120 7.22 5.63 9.56
CA GLY A 120 7.29 4.34 8.87
C GLY A 120 5.96 3.87 8.34
N ILE A 121 5.98 2.67 7.78
CA ILE A 121 4.81 1.91 7.36
C ILE A 121 4.66 0.72 8.31
N PHE A 122 3.52 0.54 8.94
CA PHE A 122 3.36 -0.51 9.94
C PHE A 122 1.92 -0.92 10.24
N GLY A 123 1.78 -2.18 10.62
CA GLY A 123 0.65 -2.71 11.35
C GLY A 123 1.17 -3.64 12.43
N PHE A 124 0.85 -3.40 13.70
CA PHE A 124 1.39 -4.20 14.79
C PHE A 124 0.36 -4.55 15.86
N ALA A 125 0.67 -5.60 16.61
CA ALA A 125 0.01 -5.97 17.86
C ALA A 125 1.08 -6.16 18.94
N LEU A 126 0.96 -5.40 20.04
CA LEU A 126 1.83 -5.44 21.21
C LEU A 126 1.04 -5.93 22.41
N TYR A 127 1.57 -6.91 23.13
CA TYR A 127 1.02 -7.42 24.38
C TYR A 127 1.93 -7.08 25.54
N ASP A 128 1.37 -6.44 26.55
CA ASP A 128 1.99 -6.17 27.84
C ASP A 128 1.51 -7.21 28.86
N GLU A 129 2.32 -8.25 29.03
CA GLU A 129 1.99 -9.38 29.90
C GLU A 129 1.91 -8.97 31.38
N ALA A 130 2.73 -7.99 31.80
CA ALA A 130 2.75 -7.55 33.18
C ALA A 130 1.44 -6.85 33.60
N ASN A 131 0.85 -6.11 32.67
CA ASN A 131 -0.37 -5.35 32.89
C ASN A 131 -1.62 -6.01 32.30
N ASP A 132 -1.47 -7.15 31.64
CA ASP A 132 -2.51 -7.87 30.90
C ASP A 132 -3.32 -6.95 29.99
N CYS A 133 -2.62 -6.22 29.14
CA CYS A 133 -3.24 -5.32 28.17
C CYS A 133 -2.49 -5.36 26.82
N TYR A 134 -3.15 -4.87 25.78
CA TYR A 134 -2.58 -4.88 24.45
C TYR A 134 -2.87 -3.58 23.69
N LEU A 135 -1.95 -3.26 22.78
CA LEU A 135 -2.03 -2.14 21.85
C LEU A 135 -1.92 -2.66 20.42
N ILE A 136 -2.88 -2.31 19.58
CA ILE A 136 -2.87 -2.59 18.14
C ILE A 136 -2.83 -1.24 17.43
N ALA A 137 -1.97 -1.07 16.42
CA ALA A 137 -1.90 0.19 15.69
C ALA A 137 -1.56 -0.01 14.22
N ARG A 138 -1.97 0.95 13.39
CA ARG A 138 -1.73 0.98 11.95
C ARG A 138 -1.18 2.32 11.52
N ASP A 139 -0.30 2.31 10.51
CA ASP A 139 0.35 3.49 9.94
C ASP A 139 -0.64 4.56 9.45
N PRO A 140 -0.15 5.81 9.21
CA PRO A 140 -1.00 6.96 8.89
C PRO A 140 -1.97 6.77 7.74
N ILE A 141 -1.54 6.10 6.65
CA ILE A 141 -2.29 5.97 5.39
C ILE A 141 -2.85 4.55 5.22
N GLY A 142 -2.35 3.59 6.01
CA GLY A 142 -2.71 2.19 5.89
C GLY A 142 -2.03 1.50 4.71
N VAL A 143 -0.78 1.85 4.47
CA VAL A 143 0.09 1.16 3.49
C VAL A 143 0.19 -0.32 3.84
N ILE A 144 0.32 -0.61 5.14
CA ILE A 144 0.29 -1.98 5.64
C ILE A 144 -1.15 -2.41 5.90
N PRO A 145 -1.63 -3.52 5.31
CA PRO A 145 -2.96 -4.03 5.60
C PRO A 145 -3.04 -4.63 7.01
N LEU A 146 -4.15 -4.39 7.66
CA LEU A 146 -4.47 -4.93 8.98
C LEU A 146 -5.98 -5.09 9.12
N TYR A 147 -6.41 -6.21 9.71
CA TYR A 147 -7.81 -6.57 9.95
C TYR A 147 -7.98 -6.95 11.41
N ILE A 148 -9.18 -6.68 11.93
CA ILE A 148 -9.56 -6.96 13.31
C ILE A 148 -10.99 -7.51 13.34
N GLY A 149 -11.24 -8.45 14.24
CA GLY A 149 -12.56 -9.06 14.40
C GLY A 149 -12.72 -9.78 15.72
N HIS A 150 -13.89 -10.38 15.90
CA HIS A 150 -14.24 -11.16 17.09
C HIS A 150 -14.83 -12.50 16.69
N ASP A 151 -14.56 -13.54 17.48
CA ASP A 151 -15.27 -14.81 17.40
C ASP A 151 -16.48 -14.84 18.35
N ASP A 152 -17.21 -15.96 18.35
CA ASP A 152 -18.41 -16.15 19.18
C ASP A 152 -18.10 -16.27 20.68
N GLU A 153 -16.83 -16.55 21.04
CA GLU A 153 -16.38 -16.66 22.44
C GLU A 153 -15.90 -15.31 22.99
N GLY A 154 -15.87 -14.27 22.15
CA GLY A 154 -15.45 -12.91 22.53
C GLY A 154 -13.95 -12.70 22.48
N HIS A 155 -13.17 -13.61 21.88
CA HIS A 155 -11.77 -13.38 21.60
C HIS A 155 -11.63 -12.30 20.53
N LEU A 156 -10.63 -11.42 20.69
CA LEU A 156 -10.25 -10.46 19.67
C LEU A 156 -9.20 -11.07 18.76
N LEU A 157 -9.48 -11.10 17.45
CA LEU A 157 -8.61 -11.66 16.44
C LEU A 157 -8.04 -10.55 15.56
N VAL A 158 -6.75 -10.63 15.26
CA VAL A 158 -6.02 -9.68 14.40
C VAL A 158 -5.29 -10.44 13.31
N SER A 159 -5.30 -9.92 12.08
CA SER A 159 -4.52 -10.49 10.98
C SER A 159 -4.08 -9.42 9.99
N SER A 160 -2.92 -9.61 9.35
CA SER A 160 -2.48 -8.77 8.24
C SER A 160 -3.41 -8.82 7.04
N GLU A 161 -4.07 -9.95 6.82
CA GLU A 161 -4.96 -10.16 5.67
C GLU A 161 -6.30 -10.75 6.12
N LEU A 162 -7.34 -10.45 5.33
CA LEU A 162 -8.72 -10.90 5.55
C LEU A 162 -8.80 -12.43 5.66
N LYS A 163 -8.10 -13.15 4.78
CA LYS A 163 -8.07 -14.62 4.77
C LYS A 163 -7.61 -15.25 6.09
N GLY A 164 -6.84 -14.50 6.89
CA GLY A 164 -6.43 -14.94 8.22
C GLY A 164 -7.57 -14.93 9.23
N LEU A 165 -8.65 -14.17 8.99
CA LEU A 165 -9.83 -14.08 9.86
C LEU A 165 -11.02 -14.88 9.31
N GLU A 166 -11.13 -15.05 8.00
CA GLU A 166 -12.24 -15.74 7.34
C GLU A 166 -12.43 -17.15 7.91
N GLY A 167 -13.64 -17.43 8.42
CA GLY A 167 -13.99 -18.70 9.05
C GLY A 167 -13.40 -18.94 10.45
N PHE A 168 -12.74 -17.91 11.04
CA PHE A 168 -12.30 -17.90 12.44
C PHE A 168 -12.99 -16.81 13.25
N ALA A 169 -13.25 -15.65 12.63
CA ALA A 169 -14.01 -14.57 13.24
C ALA A 169 -15.46 -14.59 12.75
N THR A 170 -16.39 -14.31 13.64
CA THR A 170 -17.81 -14.14 13.32
C THR A 170 -18.09 -12.80 12.66
N ALA A 171 -17.42 -11.75 13.14
CA ALA A 171 -17.45 -10.42 12.56
C ALA A 171 -16.05 -9.80 12.51
N TYR A 172 -15.70 -9.19 11.38
CA TYR A 172 -14.40 -8.54 11.20
C TYR A 172 -14.46 -7.45 10.12
N GLY A 173 -13.45 -6.60 10.12
CA GLY A 173 -13.26 -5.55 9.14
C GLY A 173 -11.82 -5.07 9.05
N GLN A 174 -11.57 -4.12 8.16
CA GLN A 174 -10.27 -3.47 8.07
C GLN A 174 -10.02 -2.59 9.30
N PHE A 175 -8.82 -2.67 9.87
CA PHE A 175 -8.38 -1.75 10.91
C PHE A 175 -8.16 -0.35 10.30
N PRO A 176 -8.75 0.73 10.84
CA PRO A 176 -8.66 2.05 10.21
C PRO A 176 -7.23 2.61 10.22
N PRO A 177 -6.77 3.25 9.13
CA PRO A 177 -5.47 3.90 9.05
C PRO A 177 -5.32 5.03 10.06
N GLY A 178 -4.10 5.23 10.59
CA GLY A 178 -3.83 6.30 11.53
C GLY A 178 -4.56 6.18 12.86
N HIS A 179 -4.97 4.97 13.22
CA HIS A 179 -5.63 4.68 14.50
C HIS A 179 -4.81 3.67 15.32
N TYR A 180 -5.07 3.66 16.60
CA TYR A 180 -4.74 2.56 17.48
C TYR A 180 -6.00 2.06 18.20
N PHE A 181 -5.94 0.81 18.68
CA PHE A 181 -6.89 0.20 19.60
C PHE A 181 -6.14 -0.23 20.86
N TYR A 182 -6.54 0.33 22.00
CA TYR A 182 -5.97 -0.04 23.29
C TYR A 182 -7.00 -0.79 24.12
N SER A 183 -6.62 -1.94 24.66
CA SER A 183 -7.55 -2.85 25.33
C SER A 183 -8.28 -2.25 26.54
N ARG A 184 -7.68 -1.25 27.20
CA ARG A 184 -8.30 -0.56 28.35
C ARG A 184 -9.35 0.46 27.93
N ASP A 185 -9.18 1.08 26.77
CA ASP A 185 -10.12 2.08 26.24
C ASP A 185 -11.28 1.42 25.49
N LYS A 186 -11.07 0.21 24.96
CA LYS A 186 -12.03 -0.60 24.20
C LYS A 186 -12.62 0.10 22.98
N ASP A 187 -11.92 1.06 22.42
CA ASP A 187 -12.34 1.83 21.24
C ASP A 187 -11.14 2.20 20.38
N PHE A 188 -11.43 2.61 19.14
CA PHE A 188 -10.43 3.13 18.22
C PHE A 188 -10.14 4.59 18.53
N THR A 189 -8.86 4.92 18.67
CA THR A 189 -8.39 6.31 18.84
C THR A 189 -7.60 6.71 17.59
N ARG A 190 -8.03 7.79 16.93
CA ARG A 190 -7.30 8.37 15.81
C ARG A 190 -6.10 9.15 16.33
N TRP A 191 -4.90 8.71 16.03
CA TRP A 191 -3.64 9.34 16.43
C TRP A 191 -3.02 10.20 15.33
N TYR A 192 -3.33 9.91 14.04
CA TYR A 192 -2.81 10.67 12.92
C TYR A 192 -3.84 11.72 12.47
N ILE A 193 -3.68 12.93 12.99
CA ILE A 193 -4.47 14.11 12.61
C ILE A 193 -3.48 15.20 12.22
N ARG A 194 -3.68 15.81 11.05
CA ARG A 194 -2.82 16.86 10.51
C ARG A 194 -3.65 18.08 10.14
N ASP A 195 -3.10 19.26 10.40
CA ASP A 195 -3.71 20.56 10.08
C ASP A 195 -3.93 20.71 8.57
N TRP A 196 -3.05 20.19 7.73
CA TRP A 196 -3.20 20.20 6.28
C TRP A 196 -4.44 19.45 5.76
N MET A 197 -5.11 18.65 6.56
CA MET A 197 -6.38 18.02 6.19
C MET A 197 -7.51 19.04 5.99
N GLN A 198 -7.32 20.26 6.49
CA GLN A 198 -8.27 21.37 6.35
C GLN A 198 -7.74 22.39 5.35
N TYR A 199 -8.52 22.70 4.29
CA TYR A 199 -8.15 23.65 3.24
C TYR A 199 -7.74 25.02 3.79
N ASP A 200 -8.46 25.52 4.79
CA ASP A 200 -8.21 26.84 5.37
C ASP A 200 -6.81 27.00 5.98
N ASN A 201 -6.19 25.90 6.38
CA ASN A 201 -4.84 25.90 6.94
C ASN A 201 -3.73 25.90 5.90
N VAL A 202 -4.06 25.67 4.61
CA VAL A 202 -3.05 25.52 3.54
C VAL A 202 -3.22 26.51 2.38
N LYS A 203 -4.39 27.11 2.20
CA LYS A 203 -4.75 27.95 1.06
C LYS A 203 -3.83 29.15 0.81
N ASN A 204 -3.13 29.63 1.84
CA ASN A 204 -2.22 30.78 1.76
C ASN A 204 -0.75 30.39 1.93
N ASN A 205 -0.43 29.10 1.98
CA ASN A 205 0.93 28.65 2.16
C ASN A 205 1.77 28.89 0.89
N PRO A 206 3.09 29.09 1.03
CA PRO A 206 3.97 29.17 -0.13
C PRO A 206 4.08 27.79 -0.82
N ALA A 207 4.27 27.81 -2.13
CA ALA A 207 4.62 26.62 -2.91
C ALA A 207 6.13 26.67 -3.23
N SER A 208 6.94 25.84 -2.57
CA SER A 208 8.38 25.77 -2.79
C SER A 208 8.75 24.47 -3.52
N VAL A 209 9.23 24.62 -4.74
CA VAL A 209 9.75 23.54 -5.59
C VAL A 209 10.97 22.90 -4.93
N GLU A 210 11.88 23.70 -4.39
CA GLU A 210 13.09 23.23 -3.69
C GLU A 210 12.77 22.39 -2.45
N LYS A 211 11.88 22.88 -1.57
CA LYS A 211 11.46 22.10 -0.39
C LYS A 211 10.78 20.79 -0.76
N LEU A 212 10.03 20.79 -1.85
CA LEU A 212 9.38 19.58 -2.36
C LEU A 212 10.42 18.57 -2.86
N HIS A 213 11.41 19.04 -3.63
CA HIS A 213 12.53 18.25 -4.11
C HIS A 213 13.26 17.57 -2.94
N ASP A 214 13.72 18.37 -1.97
CA ASP A 214 14.50 17.88 -0.84
C ASP A 214 13.71 16.89 0.04
N ALA A 215 12.42 17.14 0.22
CA ALA A 215 11.55 16.26 0.99
C ALA A 215 11.37 14.89 0.33
N LEU A 216 11.20 14.84 -0.99
CA LEU A 216 11.05 13.55 -1.70
C LEU A 216 12.39 12.81 -1.76
N GLU A 217 13.50 13.53 -1.99
CA GLU A 217 14.83 12.93 -1.96
C GLU A 217 15.12 12.30 -0.59
N ALA A 218 14.79 13.00 0.50
CA ALA A 218 14.92 12.49 1.87
C ALA A 218 14.02 11.27 2.12
N ALA A 219 12.78 11.29 1.63
CA ALA A 219 11.85 10.17 1.77
C ALA A 219 12.34 8.92 1.04
N VAL A 220 12.77 9.04 -0.22
CA VAL A 220 13.34 7.92 -0.98
C VAL A 220 14.58 7.39 -0.25
N ARG A 221 15.51 8.28 0.14
CA ARG A 221 16.76 7.89 0.81
C ARG A 221 16.49 7.08 2.08
N ARG A 222 15.59 7.53 2.98
CA ARG A 222 15.31 6.79 4.23
C ARG A 222 14.66 5.44 3.99
N GLN A 223 13.90 5.29 2.89
CA GLN A 223 13.25 4.05 2.52
C GLN A 223 14.17 3.05 1.78
N LEU A 224 15.42 3.41 1.49
CA LEU A 224 16.43 2.49 0.96
C LEU A 224 17.09 1.61 2.03
N MET A 225 16.75 1.76 3.32
CA MET A 225 17.32 0.92 4.38
C MET A 225 17.01 -0.56 4.12
N SER A 226 18.04 -1.38 3.99
CA SER A 226 17.90 -2.80 3.68
C SER A 226 19.22 -3.55 3.91
N ASP A 227 19.15 -4.73 4.50
CA ASP A 227 20.26 -5.67 4.61
C ASP A 227 20.25 -6.74 3.50
N VAL A 228 19.33 -6.59 2.53
CA VAL A 228 19.15 -7.52 1.41
C VAL A 228 19.03 -6.76 0.07
N PRO A 229 19.22 -7.44 -1.07
CA PRO A 229 19.05 -6.82 -2.38
C PRO A 229 17.65 -6.24 -2.59
N TYR A 230 17.59 -5.08 -3.24
CA TYR A 230 16.34 -4.37 -3.58
C TYR A 230 16.36 -3.83 -5.01
N GLY A 231 15.19 -3.46 -5.51
CA GLY A 231 15.01 -2.86 -6.83
C GLY A 231 13.99 -1.74 -6.84
N VAL A 232 13.61 -1.29 -8.03
CA VAL A 232 12.58 -0.27 -8.25
C VAL A 232 11.57 -0.73 -9.28
N LEU A 233 10.30 -0.38 -9.07
CA LEU A 233 9.27 -0.52 -10.10
C LEU A 233 9.34 0.71 -11.01
N LEU A 234 9.49 0.49 -12.31
CA LEU A 234 9.71 1.55 -13.29
C LEU A 234 8.74 1.38 -14.46
N SER A 235 7.63 2.09 -14.44
CA SER A 235 6.65 2.11 -15.54
C SER A 235 6.97 3.12 -16.64
N GLY A 236 7.98 3.98 -16.45
CA GLY A 236 8.27 5.09 -17.36
C GLY A 236 7.31 6.29 -17.20
N GLY A 237 6.39 6.24 -16.26
CA GLY A 237 5.63 7.39 -15.79
C GLY A 237 6.49 8.29 -14.89
N LEU A 238 6.05 9.55 -14.69
CA LEU A 238 6.78 10.56 -13.92
C LEU A 238 7.22 10.04 -12.54
N ASP A 239 6.26 9.51 -11.77
CA ASP A 239 6.45 9.17 -10.35
C ASP A 239 7.46 8.04 -10.15
N SER A 240 7.30 6.97 -10.90
CA SER A 240 8.22 5.82 -10.87
C SER A 240 9.61 6.21 -11.38
N SER A 241 9.68 7.12 -12.35
CA SER A 241 10.95 7.59 -12.92
C SER A 241 11.72 8.46 -11.93
N ILE A 242 11.04 9.41 -11.23
CA ILE A 242 11.64 10.22 -10.17
C ILE A 242 12.14 9.33 -9.03
N THR A 243 11.29 8.43 -8.54
CA THR A 243 11.67 7.49 -7.45
C THR A 243 12.90 6.67 -7.85
N SER A 244 12.93 6.15 -9.08
CA SER A 244 14.06 5.34 -9.58
C SER A 244 15.33 6.14 -9.74
N ALA A 245 15.25 7.37 -10.24
CA ALA A 245 16.40 8.24 -10.41
C ALA A 245 17.03 8.63 -9.06
N ILE A 246 16.21 8.99 -8.07
CA ILE A 246 16.69 9.28 -6.71
C ILE A 246 17.29 8.01 -6.08
N ALA A 247 16.60 6.86 -6.19
CA ALA A 247 17.12 5.59 -5.66
C ALA A 247 18.49 5.25 -6.27
N LYS A 248 18.67 5.46 -7.58
CA LYS A 248 19.93 5.23 -8.28
C LYS A 248 21.09 6.09 -7.74
N LYS A 249 20.82 7.34 -7.36
CA LYS A 249 21.81 8.25 -6.77
C LYS A 249 22.46 7.65 -5.51
N TYR A 250 21.70 6.87 -4.73
CA TYR A 250 22.13 6.29 -3.45
C TYR A 250 22.44 4.79 -3.48
N ALA A 251 22.06 4.08 -4.55
CA ALA A 251 22.06 2.61 -4.58
C ALA A 251 23.46 1.96 -4.46
N ALA A 252 24.54 2.68 -4.80
CA ALA A 252 25.90 2.13 -4.72
C ALA A 252 26.43 1.98 -3.30
N LYS A 253 25.83 2.66 -2.32
CA LYS A 253 26.28 2.70 -0.93
C LYS A 253 25.16 2.34 0.03
N ARG A 254 25.52 1.71 1.13
CA ARG A 254 24.56 1.43 2.20
C ARG A 254 24.26 2.71 2.99
N ILE A 255 22.99 3.11 3.03
CA ILE A 255 22.56 4.27 3.82
C ILE A 255 22.72 4.00 5.34
N GLU A 256 22.61 2.73 5.75
CA GLU A 256 22.77 2.28 7.13
C GLU A 256 24.16 2.54 7.69
N THR A 257 25.17 2.66 6.86
CA THR A 257 26.56 2.97 7.25
C THR A 257 26.95 4.40 6.92
N GLU A 258 26.00 5.30 6.69
CA GLU A 258 26.25 6.69 6.25
C GLU A 258 27.12 6.76 4.98
N GLY A 259 26.98 5.76 4.10
CA GLY A 259 27.74 5.65 2.87
C GLY A 259 29.18 5.13 3.03
N LYS A 260 29.55 4.65 4.22
CA LYS A 260 30.91 4.09 4.46
C LYS A 260 31.11 2.69 3.86
N ALA A 261 30.04 1.91 3.72
CA ALA A 261 30.08 0.58 3.12
C ALA A 261 29.36 0.55 1.76
N ASP A 262 29.84 -0.31 0.87
CA ASP A 262 29.16 -0.57 -0.41
C ASP A 262 27.84 -1.31 -0.18
N ALA A 263 26.88 -1.09 -1.06
CA ALA A 263 25.63 -1.85 -1.06
C ALA A 263 25.89 -3.33 -1.35
N TRP A 264 25.02 -4.19 -0.84
CA TRP A 264 25.06 -5.63 -1.12
C TRP A 264 24.94 -5.92 -2.62
N TRP A 265 24.19 -5.07 -3.31
CA TRP A 265 24.00 -5.13 -4.75
C TRP A 265 24.18 -3.71 -5.33
N PRO A 266 25.39 -3.35 -5.77
CA PRO A 266 25.71 -1.96 -6.16
C PRO A 266 25.01 -1.51 -7.45
N GLN A 267 24.50 -2.45 -8.24
CA GLN A 267 23.71 -2.16 -9.44
C GLN A 267 22.23 -2.17 -9.09
N LEU A 268 21.56 -1.05 -9.27
CA LEU A 268 20.13 -0.96 -9.08
C LEU A 268 19.39 -1.65 -10.22
N HIS A 269 18.51 -2.60 -9.88
CA HIS A 269 17.64 -3.27 -10.81
C HIS A 269 16.30 -2.55 -10.91
N SER A 270 15.80 -2.33 -12.13
CA SER A 270 14.48 -1.77 -12.39
C SER A 270 13.60 -2.77 -13.14
N PHE A 271 12.31 -2.74 -12.84
CA PHE A 271 11.33 -3.71 -13.33
C PHE A 271 10.13 -3.02 -13.95
N ALA A 272 9.77 -3.44 -15.16
CA ALA A 272 8.56 -3.02 -15.86
C ALA A 272 7.77 -4.24 -16.31
N VAL A 273 6.44 -4.12 -16.39
CA VAL A 273 5.55 -5.19 -16.86
C VAL A 273 4.52 -4.63 -17.84
N GLY A 274 4.20 -5.40 -18.86
CA GLY A 274 3.17 -5.04 -19.83
C GLY A 274 2.98 -6.10 -20.89
N LEU A 275 1.96 -5.92 -21.71
CA LEU A 275 1.83 -6.67 -22.96
C LEU A 275 2.96 -6.25 -23.91
N LYS A 276 3.38 -7.15 -24.80
CA LYS A 276 4.45 -6.86 -25.74
C LYS A 276 4.18 -5.57 -26.53
N GLY A 277 5.11 -4.63 -26.46
CA GLY A 277 5.01 -3.33 -27.12
C GLY A 277 4.13 -2.30 -26.40
N ALA A 278 3.75 -2.54 -25.17
CA ALA A 278 2.99 -1.58 -24.35
C ALA A 278 3.73 -0.24 -24.20
N PRO A 279 3.01 0.90 -24.21
CA PRO A 279 3.62 2.25 -24.13
C PRO A 279 4.53 2.43 -22.94
N ASP A 280 4.15 1.89 -21.78
CA ASP A 280 4.93 1.99 -20.56
C ASP A 280 6.26 1.24 -20.63
N LEU A 281 6.32 0.10 -21.31
CA LEU A 281 7.57 -0.63 -21.48
C LEU A 281 8.59 0.18 -22.28
N VAL A 282 8.14 0.84 -23.35
CA VAL A 282 9.00 1.72 -24.17
C VAL A 282 9.52 2.90 -23.35
N ALA A 283 8.66 3.55 -22.58
CA ALA A 283 9.03 4.67 -21.73
C ALA A 283 9.98 4.23 -20.58
N ALA A 284 9.68 3.10 -19.94
CA ALA A 284 10.51 2.54 -18.88
C ALA A 284 11.93 2.24 -19.36
N LYS A 285 12.07 1.65 -20.56
CA LYS A 285 13.39 1.37 -21.15
C LYS A 285 14.20 2.64 -21.36
N LYS A 286 13.60 3.71 -21.89
CA LYS A 286 14.27 5.02 -22.06
C LYS A 286 14.78 5.59 -20.74
N VAL A 287 13.95 5.55 -19.70
CA VAL A 287 14.34 6.02 -18.36
C VAL A 287 15.47 5.15 -17.81
N ALA A 288 15.33 3.83 -17.90
CA ALA A 288 16.33 2.88 -17.39
C ALA A 288 17.71 3.10 -18.03
N ASP A 289 17.75 3.32 -19.35
CA ASP A 289 18.99 3.63 -20.08
C ASP A 289 19.59 4.97 -19.64
N TYR A 290 18.74 5.99 -19.42
CA TYR A 290 19.19 7.31 -18.99
C TYR A 290 19.78 7.30 -17.57
N ILE A 291 19.11 6.67 -16.61
CA ILE A 291 19.58 6.62 -15.21
C ILE A 291 20.59 5.50 -14.95
N GLY A 292 20.79 4.58 -15.90
CA GLY A 292 21.76 3.49 -15.82
C GLY A 292 21.40 2.40 -14.83
N THR A 293 20.15 1.90 -14.88
CA THR A 293 19.73 0.70 -14.12
C THR A 293 19.89 -0.58 -14.95
N VAL A 294 19.97 -1.72 -14.27
CA VAL A 294 19.81 -3.04 -14.92
C VAL A 294 18.32 -3.27 -15.09
N HIS A 295 17.83 -3.02 -16.31
CA HIS A 295 16.39 -3.05 -16.60
C HIS A 295 15.91 -4.44 -16.97
N HIS A 296 14.76 -4.82 -16.39
CA HIS A 296 14.04 -6.06 -16.66
C HIS A 296 12.65 -5.73 -17.18
N GLU A 297 12.44 -6.02 -18.46
CA GLU A 297 11.14 -5.94 -19.11
C GLU A 297 10.44 -7.29 -19.00
N ILE A 298 9.30 -7.32 -18.33
CA ILE A 298 8.49 -8.53 -18.14
C ILE A 298 7.26 -8.44 -19.04
N ASN A 299 7.22 -9.29 -20.06
CA ASN A 299 6.08 -9.42 -20.93
C ASN A 299 5.16 -10.54 -20.42
N TYR A 300 3.85 -10.30 -20.38
CA TYR A 300 2.84 -11.32 -20.14
C TYR A 300 1.86 -11.38 -21.31
N THR A 301 1.17 -12.51 -21.46
CA THR A 301 0.11 -12.66 -22.45
C THR A 301 -1.26 -12.41 -21.81
N ILE A 302 -2.27 -12.15 -22.66
CA ILE A 302 -3.65 -11.99 -22.18
C ILE A 302 -4.13 -13.27 -21.49
N GLU A 303 -3.77 -14.44 -22.03
CA GLU A 303 -4.10 -15.74 -21.46
C GLU A 303 -3.50 -15.91 -20.07
N GLU A 304 -2.21 -15.60 -19.88
CA GLU A 304 -1.57 -15.62 -18.56
C GLU A 304 -2.26 -14.68 -17.57
N GLY A 305 -2.69 -13.51 -18.05
CA GLY A 305 -3.45 -12.56 -17.25
C GLY A 305 -4.82 -13.11 -16.81
N LEU A 306 -5.57 -13.70 -17.75
CA LEU A 306 -6.88 -14.29 -17.47
C LEU A 306 -6.78 -15.48 -16.50
N ASP A 307 -5.79 -16.34 -16.69
CA ASP A 307 -5.53 -17.49 -15.81
C ASP A 307 -5.18 -17.07 -14.39
N ALA A 308 -4.50 -15.93 -14.24
CA ALA A 308 -4.09 -15.42 -12.92
C ALA A 308 -5.22 -14.76 -12.12
N ILE A 309 -6.35 -14.35 -12.74
CA ILE A 309 -7.39 -13.53 -12.08
C ILE A 309 -7.90 -14.17 -10.78
N ARG A 310 -8.12 -15.50 -10.79
CA ARG A 310 -8.63 -16.21 -9.62
C ARG A 310 -7.67 -16.14 -8.42
N ASP A 311 -6.37 -16.36 -8.68
CA ASP A 311 -5.33 -16.23 -7.67
C ASP A 311 -5.17 -14.78 -7.23
N VAL A 312 -5.19 -13.84 -8.17
CA VAL A 312 -5.11 -12.41 -7.88
C VAL A 312 -6.21 -12.00 -6.90
N ILE A 313 -7.48 -12.33 -7.16
CA ILE A 313 -8.61 -12.02 -6.26
C ILE A 313 -8.41 -12.65 -4.88
N TYR A 314 -7.90 -13.88 -4.80
CA TYR A 314 -7.57 -14.52 -3.53
C TYR A 314 -6.50 -13.75 -2.74
N TYR A 315 -5.43 -13.30 -3.41
CA TYR A 315 -4.33 -12.61 -2.73
C TYR A 315 -4.68 -11.17 -2.39
N ILE A 316 -5.33 -10.42 -3.31
CA ILE A 316 -5.66 -9.00 -3.05
C ILE A 316 -6.90 -8.81 -2.18
N GLU A 317 -7.78 -9.83 -2.08
CA GLU A 317 -8.97 -9.84 -1.20
C GLU A 317 -9.95 -8.70 -1.52
N THR A 318 -10.16 -8.44 -2.80
CA THR A 318 -11.14 -7.46 -3.31
C THR A 318 -11.64 -7.89 -4.69
N TYR A 319 -12.82 -7.40 -5.05
CA TYR A 319 -13.40 -7.52 -6.38
C TYR A 319 -13.61 -6.17 -7.06
N ASP A 320 -13.00 -5.09 -6.52
CA ASP A 320 -12.99 -3.78 -7.18
C ASP A 320 -12.34 -3.89 -8.56
N VAL A 321 -13.06 -3.44 -9.59
CA VAL A 321 -12.67 -3.64 -11.00
C VAL A 321 -11.29 -3.04 -11.29
N THR A 322 -11.07 -1.81 -10.87
CA THR A 322 -9.81 -1.11 -11.13
C THR A 322 -8.65 -1.82 -10.44
N THR A 323 -8.87 -2.21 -9.18
CA THR A 323 -7.86 -2.92 -8.38
C THR A 323 -7.50 -4.27 -9.00
N VAL A 324 -8.48 -5.07 -9.45
CA VAL A 324 -8.22 -6.38 -10.10
C VAL A 324 -7.45 -6.20 -11.41
N ARG A 325 -7.88 -5.25 -12.27
CA ARG A 325 -7.22 -4.97 -13.56
C ARG A 325 -5.74 -4.61 -13.41
N ALA A 326 -5.43 -3.77 -12.42
CA ALA A 326 -4.07 -3.30 -12.16
C ALA A 326 -3.24 -4.30 -11.33
N SER A 327 -3.87 -5.09 -10.46
CA SER A 327 -3.17 -6.09 -9.64
C SER A 327 -2.64 -7.26 -10.46
N THR A 328 -3.33 -7.65 -11.52
CA THR A 328 -2.94 -8.82 -12.32
C THR A 328 -1.54 -8.68 -12.92
N PRO A 329 -1.19 -7.63 -13.66
CA PRO A 329 0.18 -7.46 -14.14
C PRO A 329 1.20 -7.31 -12.99
N MET A 330 0.85 -6.63 -11.90
CA MET A 330 1.74 -6.49 -10.74
C MET A 330 2.01 -7.83 -10.03
N TYR A 331 1.00 -8.70 -9.92
CA TYR A 331 1.14 -10.05 -9.39
C TYR A 331 2.11 -10.90 -10.23
N LEU A 332 1.98 -10.85 -11.56
CA LEU A 332 2.87 -11.55 -12.48
C LEU A 332 4.31 -10.99 -12.43
N LEU A 333 4.45 -9.68 -12.31
CA LEU A 333 5.73 -9.00 -12.11
C LEU A 333 6.41 -9.45 -10.81
N ALA A 334 5.67 -9.49 -9.70
CA ALA A 334 6.20 -9.86 -8.39
C ALA A 334 6.77 -11.28 -8.37
N ARG A 335 6.18 -12.21 -9.13
CA ARG A 335 6.69 -13.58 -9.31
C ARG A 335 8.11 -13.59 -9.88
N VAL A 336 8.36 -12.75 -10.89
CA VAL A 336 9.69 -12.65 -11.52
C VAL A 336 10.69 -11.98 -10.56
N ILE A 337 10.31 -10.88 -9.91
CA ILE A 337 11.15 -10.20 -8.90
C ILE A 337 11.59 -11.20 -7.81
N LYS A 338 10.65 -11.99 -7.29
CA LYS A 338 10.94 -13.04 -6.30
C LYS A 338 11.92 -14.08 -6.82
N SER A 339 11.78 -14.52 -8.07
CA SER A 339 12.67 -15.54 -8.67
C SER A 339 14.12 -15.06 -8.79
N MET A 340 14.34 -13.75 -8.83
CA MET A 340 15.67 -13.13 -8.84
C MET A 340 16.26 -12.92 -7.44
N GLY A 341 15.57 -13.34 -6.36
CA GLY A 341 16.05 -13.20 -4.99
C GLY A 341 15.87 -11.79 -4.40
N ILE A 342 15.15 -10.89 -5.09
CA ILE A 342 14.87 -9.53 -4.59
C ILE A 342 13.68 -9.60 -3.64
N LYS A 343 13.83 -8.99 -2.46
CA LYS A 343 12.82 -9.01 -1.41
C LYS A 343 12.08 -7.69 -1.21
N MET A 344 12.62 -6.59 -1.75
CA MET A 344 12.05 -5.25 -1.59
C MET A 344 12.17 -4.46 -2.89
N VAL A 345 11.13 -3.68 -3.19
CA VAL A 345 11.12 -2.71 -4.30
C VAL A 345 10.53 -1.38 -3.86
N LEU A 346 11.01 -0.27 -4.44
CA LEU A 346 10.37 1.03 -4.30
C LEU A 346 9.40 1.25 -5.45
N SER A 347 8.28 1.92 -5.14
CA SER A 347 7.21 2.27 -6.08
C SER A 347 6.89 3.76 -6.05
N GLY A 348 6.38 4.30 -7.14
CA GLY A 348 5.87 5.67 -7.25
C GLY A 348 4.42 5.86 -6.77
N GLU A 349 3.83 4.87 -6.11
CA GLU A 349 2.45 4.94 -5.61
C GLU A 349 2.24 6.09 -4.62
N GLY A 350 1.07 6.71 -4.66
CA GLY A 350 0.68 7.83 -3.79
C GLY A 350 0.86 9.21 -4.43
N ALA A 351 1.66 9.34 -5.48
CA ALA A 351 1.90 10.62 -6.14
C ALA A 351 0.63 11.20 -6.77
N ASP A 352 -0.22 10.37 -7.38
CA ASP A 352 -1.46 10.80 -8.01
C ASP A 352 -2.45 11.39 -6.99
N GLU A 353 -2.51 10.82 -5.80
CA GLU A 353 -3.38 11.28 -4.71
C GLU A 353 -2.89 12.59 -4.11
N VAL A 354 -1.58 12.74 -3.94
CA VAL A 354 -0.97 13.94 -3.34
C VAL A 354 -1.03 15.14 -4.27
N PHE A 355 -0.82 14.92 -5.57
CA PHE A 355 -0.67 15.99 -6.57
C PHE A 355 -1.84 16.10 -7.56
N GLY A 356 -2.93 15.34 -7.37
CA GLY A 356 -4.05 15.35 -8.30
C GLY A 356 -3.66 14.85 -9.69
N GLY A 357 -2.94 13.73 -9.78
CA GLY A 357 -2.39 13.23 -11.04
C GLY A 357 -3.39 12.50 -11.94
N TYR A 358 -4.54 12.10 -11.43
CA TYR A 358 -5.59 11.50 -12.26
C TYR A 358 -6.26 12.53 -13.16
N LEU A 359 -6.55 12.17 -14.41
CA LEU A 359 -7.03 13.11 -15.42
C LEU A 359 -8.33 13.84 -15.05
N TYR A 360 -9.18 13.25 -14.20
CA TYR A 360 -10.38 13.93 -13.75
C TYR A 360 -10.11 15.18 -12.88
N PHE A 361 -8.91 15.31 -12.28
CA PHE A 361 -8.53 16.53 -11.53
C PHE A 361 -8.46 17.78 -12.40
N HIS A 362 -8.31 17.65 -13.72
CA HIS A 362 -8.46 18.77 -14.66
C HIS A 362 -9.85 19.43 -14.59
N LYS A 363 -10.85 18.72 -14.06
CA LYS A 363 -12.22 19.21 -13.89
C LYS A 363 -12.50 19.81 -12.51
N ALA A 364 -11.49 19.89 -11.64
CA ALA A 364 -11.66 20.49 -10.31
C ALA A 364 -12.10 21.96 -10.45
N PRO A 365 -13.23 22.36 -9.83
CA PRO A 365 -13.78 23.69 -10.04
C PRO A 365 -12.95 24.80 -9.38
N ASP A 366 -12.27 24.50 -8.28
CA ASP A 366 -11.43 25.42 -7.53
C ASP A 366 -10.40 24.68 -6.66
N ALA A 367 -9.51 25.44 -6.04
CA ALA A 367 -8.43 24.90 -5.20
C ALA A 367 -8.93 24.19 -3.93
N LYS A 368 -10.10 24.59 -3.42
CA LYS A 368 -10.72 23.94 -2.26
C LYS A 368 -11.21 22.54 -2.61
N ALA A 369 -12.00 22.44 -3.68
CA ALA A 369 -12.50 21.14 -4.16
C ALA A 369 -11.34 20.20 -4.53
N PHE A 370 -10.29 20.72 -5.19
CA PHE A 370 -9.09 19.98 -5.50
C PHE A 370 -8.42 19.42 -4.23
N HIS A 371 -8.19 20.27 -3.23
CA HIS A 371 -7.54 19.87 -1.99
C HIS A 371 -8.37 18.86 -1.19
N GLU A 372 -9.66 19.11 -1.04
CA GLU A 372 -10.56 18.19 -0.34
C GLU A 372 -10.61 16.81 -1.01
N GLU A 373 -10.50 16.77 -2.35
CA GLU A 373 -10.43 15.50 -3.08
C GLU A 373 -9.11 14.78 -2.83
N THR A 374 -7.97 15.46 -2.83
CA THR A 374 -6.68 14.83 -2.48
C THR A 374 -6.71 14.24 -1.07
N VAL A 375 -7.31 14.93 -0.11
CA VAL A 375 -7.50 14.43 1.27
C VAL A 375 -8.41 13.20 1.29
N ARG A 376 -9.54 13.21 0.55
CA ARG A 376 -10.44 12.05 0.43
C ARG A 376 -9.74 10.84 -0.17
N LYS A 377 -8.98 11.06 -1.26
CA LYS A 377 -8.22 9.98 -1.91
C LYS A 377 -7.21 9.36 -0.95
N LEU A 378 -6.40 10.16 -0.26
CA LEU A 378 -5.43 9.68 0.73
C LEU A 378 -6.11 8.90 1.87
N SER A 379 -7.26 9.38 2.36
CA SER A 379 -7.97 8.73 3.46
C SER A 379 -8.56 7.36 3.11
N LYS A 380 -8.78 7.08 1.82
CA LYS A 380 -9.35 5.82 1.31
C LYS A 380 -8.33 4.95 0.58
N LEU A 381 -7.09 5.42 0.41
CA LEU A 381 -6.07 4.77 -0.42
C LEU A 381 -5.74 3.34 0.03
N TYR A 382 -5.89 3.06 1.32
CA TYR A 382 -5.69 1.72 1.91
C TYR A 382 -6.63 0.64 1.37
N MET A 383 -7.76 1.02 0.76
CA MET A 383 -8.71 0.10 0.14
C MET A 383 -8.45 -0.14 -1.36
N TYR A 384 -7.59 0.68 -1.99
CA TYR A 384 -7.33 0.70 -3.43
C TYR A 384 -5.84 0.49 -3.73
N ASP A 385 -5.10 1.56 -4.03
CA ASP A 385 -3.73 1.45 -4.53
C ASP A 385 -2.73 0.96 -3.49
N CYS A 386 -2.87 1.31 -2.21
CA CYS A 386 -2.06 0.73 -1.14
C CYS A 386 -2.33 -0.78 -1.00
N LEU A 387 -3.60 -1.18 -1.03
CA LEU A 387 -3.99 -2.59 -0.96
C LEU A 387 -3.44 -3.36 -2.17
N ARG A 388 -3.63 -2.81 -3.39
CA ARG A 388 -3.11 -3.37 -4.63
C ARG A 388 -1.61 -3.57 -4.58
N ALA A 389 -0.85 -2.50 -4.36
CA ALA A 389 0.60 -2.53 -4.36
C ALA A 389 1.15 -3.49 -3.28
N ASN A 390 0.60 -3.42 -2.07
CA ASN A 390 1.02 -4.27 -0.97
C ASN A 390 0.74 -5.76 -1.25
N LYS A 391 -0.53 -6.11 -1.50
CA LYS A 391 -0.94 -7.51 -1.57
C LYS A 391 -0.47 -8.22 -2.84
N SER A 392 -0.41 -7.52 -3.99
CA SER A 392 0.12 -8.12 -5.22
C SER A 392 1.60 -8.50 -5.09
N LEU A 393 2.41 -7.62 -4.49
CA LEU A 393 3.82 -7.91 -4.25
C LEU A 393 4.00 -9.00 -3.18
N CYS A 394 3.25 -8.88 -2.07
CA CYS A 394 3.35 -9.83 -0.96
C CYS A 394 2.84 -11.22 -1.28
N ALA A 395 2.00 -11.40 -2.29
CA ALA A 395 1.61 -12.72 -2.80
C ALA A 395 2.84 -13.60 -3.11
N TRP A 396 3.95 -12.98 -3.45
CA TRP A 396 5.23 -13.64 -3.74
C TRP A 396 6.33 -13.34 -2.70
N GLY A 397 5.97 -12.74 -1.56
CA GLY A 397 6.94 -12.40 -0.52
C GLY A 397 7.92 -11.31 -0.98
N VAL A 398 7.41 -10.26 -1.63
CA VAL A 398 8.15 -9.05 -1.99
C VAL A 398 7.55 -7.86 -1.25
N GLU A 399 8.38 -7.00 -0.65
CA GLU A 399 7.96 -5.77 0.01
C GLU A 399 7.91 -4.61 -0.98
N GLY A 400 6.81 -3.83 -0.97
CA GLY A 400 6.72 -2.56 -1.67
C GLY A 400 6.86 -1.39 -0.71
N ARG A 401 7.74 -0.44 -1.02
CA ARG A 401 7.88 0.84 -0.30
C ARG A 401 7.42 1.99 -1.17
N VAL A 402 6.82 2.99 -0.54
CA VAL A 402 6.06 4.05 -1.22
C VAL A 402 6.47 5.44 -0.71
N PRO A 403 7.59 6.01 -1.20
CA PRO A 403 8.14 7.26 -0.71
C PRO A 403 7.17 8.45 -0.78
N PHE A 404 6.26 8.50 -1.75
CA PHE A 404 5.24 9.54 -1.84
C PHE A 404 4.21 9.51 -0.70
N LEU A 405 4.12 8.41 0.05
CA LEU A 405 3.28 8.27 1.24
C LEU A 405 4.08 8.33 2.55
N ASP A 406 5.34 8.72 2.48
CA ASP A 406 6.15 8.98 3.66
C ASP A 406 5.55 10.10 4.52
N LYS A 407 5.48 9.88 5.84
CA LYS A 407 4.81 10.80 6.78
C LYS A 407 5.35 12.23 6.71
N GLU A 408 6.67 12.39 6.64
CA GLU A 408 7.32 13.71 6.61
C GLU A 408 7.17 14.37 5.23
N PHE A 409 7.25 13.57 4.17
CA PHE A 409 6.99 14.05 2.82
C PHE A 409 5.54 14.53 2.66
N LEU A 410 4.57 13.77 3.16
CA LEU A 410 3.16 14.17 3.15
C LEU A 410 2.92 15.49 3.90
N ASP A 411 3.58 15.68 5.04
CA ASP A 411 3.47 16.93 5.80
C ASP A 411 3.97 18.15 5.00
N ILE A 412 4.94 17.99 4.10
CA ILE A 412 5.43 19.06 3.21
C ILE A 412 4.54 19.20 1.99
N ALA A 413 4.28 18.12 1.27
CA ALA A 413 3.57 18.14 -0.01
C ALA A 413 2.09 18.54 0.14
N MET A 414 1.43 18.11 1.22
CA MET A 414 0.03 18.46 1.48
C MET A 414 -0.15 19.85 2.07
N ARG A 415 0.91 20.48 2.61
CA ARG A 415 0.90 21.88 3.06
C ARG A 415 1.16 22.89 1.95
N LEU A 416 1.57 22.47 0.75
CA LEU A 416 1.70 23.39 -0.38
C LEU A 416 0.35 24.02 -0.71
N ASN A 417 0.37 25.30 -1.13
CA ASN A 417 -0.84 25.94 -1.64
C ASN A 417 -1.49 25.05 -2.72
N PRO A 418 -2.75 24.64 -2.55
CA PRO A 418 -3.43 23.78 -3.50
C PRO A 418 -3.51 24.35 -4.93
N GLU A 419 -3.55 25.68 -5.10
CA GLU A 419 -3.53 26.33 -6.41
C GLU A 419 -2.28 25.94 -7.23
N ALA A 420 -1.13 25.76 -6.58
CA ALA A 420 0.11 25.38 -7.26
C ALA A 420 0.11 23.90 -7.73
N LYS A 421 -0.85 23.10 -7.26
CA LYS A 421 -1.03 21.70 -7.66
C LYS A 421 -2.12 21.52 -8.73
N MET A 422 -2.99 22.53 -8.93
CA MET A 422 -4.07 22.46 -9.90
C MET A 422 -3.55 22.40 -11.35
N CYS A 423 -4.33 21.79 -12.22
CA CYS A 423 -4.04 21.63 -13.63
C CYS A 423 -5.22 22.14 -14.51
N PRO A 424 -5.62 23.43 -14.42
CA PRO A 424 -6.73 23.96 -15.21
C PRO A 424 -6.36 24.11 -16.70
N GLY A 425 -7.32 23.84 -17.57
CA GLY A 425 -7.15 24.02 -19.03
C GLY A 425 -6.04 23.15 -19.61
N SER A 426 -5.05 23.78 -20.23
CA SER A 426 -3.90 23.09 -20.86
C SER A 426 -2.70 22.87 -19.92
N VAL A 427 -2.84 23.19 -18.63
CA VAL A 427 -1.77 22.93 -17.66
C VAL A 427 -1.68 21.43 -17.41
N ILE A 428 -0.49 20.86 -17.61
CA ILE A 428 -0.24 19.43 -17.37
C ILE A 428 -0.38 19.10 -15.88
N GLU A 429 -0.93 17.94 -15.55
CA GLU A 429 -1.03 17.43 -14.18
C GLU A 429 0.33 17.31 -13.51
N LYS A 430 0.38 17.49 -12.18
CA LYS A 430 1.61 17.40 -11.36
C LYS A 430 2.70 18.41 -11.76
N LYS A 431 2.36 19.56 -12.33
CA LYS A 431 3.34 20.55 -12.83
C LYS A 431 4.42 20.87 -11.81
N ILE A 432 4.08 21.15 -10.56
CA ILE A 432 5.05 21.47 -9.51
C ILE A 432 6.04 20.33 -9.24
N LEU A 433 5.59 19.07 -9.33
CA LEU A 433 6.46 17.90 -9.20
C LEU A 433 7.40 17.77 -10.41
N ARG A 434 6.89 18.04 -11.62
CA ARG A 434 7.69 18.03 -12.85
C ARG A 434 8.79 19.10 -12.81
N GLU A 435 8.47 20.30 -12.35
CA GLU A 435 9.42 21.39 -12.16
C GLU A 435 10.49 21.04 -11.11
N ALA A 436 10.10 20.38 -10.02
CA ALA A 436 11.04 19.98 -8.96
C ALA A 436 12.09 18.96 -9.42
N PHE A 437 11.81 18.18 -10.47
CA PHE A 437 12.67 17.10 -10.95
C PHE A 437 12.94 17.17 -12.47
N ALA A 438 12.82 18.36 -13.07
CA ALA A 438 12.97 18.55 -14.50
C ALA A 438 14.40 18.24 -15.02
N ASP A 439 15.41 18.41 -14.20
CA ASP A 439 16.82 18.15 -14.49
C ASP A 439 17.25 16.70 -14.25
N VAL A 440 16.40 15.89 -13.61
CA VAL A 440 16.72 14.51 -13.21
C VAL A 440 16.29 13.48 -14.26
N LEU A 441 15.39 13.86 -15.17
CA LEU A 441 14.79 12.99 -16.17
C LEU A 441 14.93 13.54 -17.59
N PRO A 442 14.89 12.69 -18.63
CA PRO A 442 14.74 13.16 -20.01
C PRO A 442 13.48 14.04 -20.13
N SER A 443 13.59 15.15 -20.87
CA SER A 443 12.48 16.10 -21.04
C SER A 443 11.19 15.43 -21.54
N GLU A 444 11.30 14.49 -22.49
CA GLU A 444 10.16 13.73 -23.03
C GLU A 444 9.44 12.86 -21.99
N ILE A 445 10.13 12.48 -20.92
CA ILE A 445 9.57 11.73 -19.79
C ILE A 445 9.04 12.69 -18.73
N ALA A 446 9.83 13.72 -18.38
CA ALA A 446 9.45 14.72 -17.39
C ALA A 446 8.12 15.42 -17.74
N TRP A 447 7.83 15.59 -19.04
CA TRP A 447 6.62 16.25 -19.56
C TRP A 447 5.64 15.31 -20.27
N ARG A 448 5.82 13.98 -20.13
CA ARG A 448 4.87 12.98 -20.63
C ARG A 448 3.55 13.08 -19.85
N GLN A 449 2.42 13.06 -20.58
CA GLN A 449 1.10 13.00 -19.96
C GLN A 449 0.91 11.70 -19.15
N LYS A 450 0.07 11.79 -18.11
CA LYS A 450 -0.26 10.65 -17.25
C LYS A 450 -0.99 9.54 -18.03
N GLU A 451 -0.45 8.33 -17.93
CA GLU A 451 -1.16 7.08 -18.23
C GLU A 451 -1.50 6.36 -16.93
N GLN A 452 -2.71 5.84 -16.81
CA GLN A 452 -3.04 4.96 -15.68
C GLN A 452 -2.33 3.62 -15.84
N PHE A 453 -1.90 3.02 -14.75
CA PHE A 453 -1.15 1.75 -14.81
C PHE A 453 -1.93 0.66 -15.54
N SER A 454 -3.25 0.52 -15.31
CA SER A 454 -4.10 -0.45 -16.01
C SER A 454 -4.19 -0.21 -17.53
N ASP A 455 -4.01 1.04 -17.98
CA ASP A 455 -4.01 1.42 -19.39
C ASP A 455 -2.60 1.28 -19.99
N GLY A 456 -1.57 1.73 -19.29
CA GLY A 456 -0.17 1.74 -19.72
C GLY A 456 0.43 0.35 -19.94
N VAL A 457 -0.07 -0.68 -19.26
CA VAL A 457 0.33 -2.09 -19.48
C VAL A 457 -0.20 -2.66 -20.79
N GLY A 458 -1.12 -1.96 -21.47
CA GLY A 458 -1.68 -2.32 -22.78
C GLY A 458 -3.20 -2.27 -22.81
N TYR A 459 -3.75 -1.44 -23.68
CA TYR A 459 -5.21 -1.20 -23.79
C TYR A 459 -6.02 -2.47 -24.09
N SER A 460 -5.46 -3.41 -24.84
CA SER A 460 -6.13 -4.69 -25.17
C SER A 460 -6.40 -5.56 -23.94
N TRP A 461 -5.68 -5.35 -22.83
CA TRP A 461 -5.93 -6.03 -21.56
C TRP A 461 -7.35 -5.72 -21.03
N ILE A 462 -7.67 -4.44 -20.87
CA ILE A 462 -8.99 -4.02 -20.39
C ILE A 462 -10.10 -4.41 -21.35
N ASP A 463 -9.89 -4.22 -22.66
CA ASP A 463 -10.91 -4.52 -23.68
C ASP A 463 -11.23 -6.02 -23.72
N THR A 464 -10.20 -6.87 -23.54
CA THR A 464 -10.41 -8.32 -23.46
C THR A 464 -11.14 -8.72 -22.18
N LEU A 465 -10.79 -8.14 -21.03
CA LEU A 465 -11.52 -8.40 -19.78
C LEU A 465 -13.00 -8.07 -19.90
N LYS A 466 -13.33 -6.89 -20.43
CA LYS A 466 -14.73 -6.50 -20.70
C LYS A 466 -15.44 -7.52 -21.59
N LYS A 467 -14.78 -7.98 -22.65
CA LYS A 467 -15.35 -8.97 -23.60
C LYS A 467 -15.55 -10.34 -22.93
N VAL A 468 -14.55 -10.85 -22.24
CA VAL A 468 -14.61 -12.16 -21.58
C VAL A 468 -15.68 -12.19 -20.50
N THR A 469 -15.73 -11.17 -19.66
CA THR A 469 -16.72 -11.08 -18.56
C THR A 469 -18.14 -10.86 -19.08
N ALA A 470 -18.32 -10.10 -20.18
CA ALA A 470 -19.61 -9.94 -20.85
C ALA A 470 -20.15 -11.27 -21.42
N GLN A 471 -19.27 -12.18 -21.84
CA GLN A 471 -19.64 -13.52 -22.32
C GLN A 471 -19.87 -14.51 -21.17
N ALA A 472 -19.12 -14.38 -20.08
CA ALA A 472 -19.19 -15.28 -18.93
C ALA A 472 -20.43 -15.07 -18.05
N VAL A 473 -21.00 -13.84 -18.03
CA VAL A 473 -22.16 -13.49 -17.21
C VAL A 473 -23.36 -13.20 -18.11
N SER A 474 -24.43 -13.98 -17.93
CA SER A 474 -25.68 -13.79 -18.68
C SER A 474 -26.46 -12.56 -18.22
N ASP A 475 -27.37 -12.04 -19.05
CA ASP A 475 -28.25 -10.94 -18.68
C ASP A 475 -29.22 -11.35 -17.54
N THR A 476 -29.60 -12.61 -17.49
CA THR A 476 -30.45 -13.16 -16.41
C THR A 476 -29.70 -13.16 -15.06
N GLU A 477 -28.44 -13.55 -15.03
CA GLU A 477 -27.62 -13.47 -13.82
C GLU A 477 -27.46 -12.02 -13.37
N MET A 478 -27.17 -11.12 -14.29
CA MET A 478 -27.03 -9.70 -13.98
C MET A 478 -28.34 -9.10 -13.44
N ALA A 479 -29.49 -9.42 -14.02
CA ALA A 479 -30.80 -8.98 -13.55
C ALA A 479 -31.13 -9.49 -12.12
N ASN A 480 -30.56 -10.62 -11.71
CA ASN A 480 -30.72 -11.21 -10.39
C ASN A 480 -29.55 -10.88 -9.42
N ALA A 481 -28.63 -9.99 -9.79
CA ALA A 481 -27.44 -9.68 -9.00
C ALA A 481 -27.77 -9.28 -7.55
N ALA A 482 -28.77 -8.42 -7.33
CA ALA A 482 -29.20 -8.00 -6.00
C ALA A 482 -29.70 -9.14 -5.11
N ARG A 483 -30.29 -10.19 -5.71
CA ARG A 483 -30.74 -11.36 -4.97
C ARG A 483 -29.56 -12.25 -4.55
N ARG A 484 -28.58 -12.42 -5.45
CA ARG A 484 -27.40 -13.26 -5.20
C ARG A 484 -26.39 -12.54 -4.28
N PHE A 485 -26.18 -11.26 -4.50
CA PHE A 485 -25.21 -10.42 -3.80
C PHE A 485 -25.90 -9.20 -3.18
N PRO A 486 -26.64 -9.37 -2.06
CA PRO A 486 -27.38 -8.26 -1.44
C PRO A 486 -26.48 -7.18 -0.81
N ILE A 487 -25.22 -7.52 -0.50
CA ILE A 487 -24.20 -6.61 0.02
C ILE A 487 -23.28 -6.22 -1.12
N ASN A 488 -23.13 -4.92 -1.36
CA ASN A 488 -22.29 -4.37 -2.43
C ASN A 488 -22.63 -5.04 -3.79
N THR A 489 -23.90 -4.93 -4.19
CA THR A 489 -24.44 -5.54 -5.41
C THR A 489 -23.65 -5.08 -6.64
N PRO A 490 -23.10 -6.00 -7.45
CA PRO A 490 -22.42 -5.66 -8.69
C PRO A 490 -23.29 -4.85 -9.64
N GLN A 491 -22.71 -3.81 -10.27
CA GLN A 491 -23.42 -2.89 -11.17
C GLN A 491 -23.21 -3.23 -12.65
N ASN A 492 -22.22 -4.05 -12.96
CA ASN A 492 -21.91 -4.50 -14.31
C ASN A 492 -21.41 -5.96 -14.30
N LYS A 493 -21.28 -6.56 -15.49
CA LYS A 493 -20.92 -7.97 -15.65
C LYS A 493 -19.49 -8.28 -15.19
N GLU A 494 -18.58 -7.32 -15.31
CA GLU A 494 -17.20 -7.49 -14.85
C GLU A 494 -17.13 -7.56 -13.32
N GLU A 495 -17.81 -6.65 -12.62
CA GLU A 495 -17.96 -6.70 -11.16
C GLU A 495 -18.63 -8.00 -10.71
N TYR A 496 -19.69 -8.43 -11.42
CA TYR A 496 -20.38 -9.68 -11.12
C TYR A 496 -19.44 -10.87 -11.23
N PHE A 497 -18.63 -10.93 -12.29
CA PHE A 497 -17.66 -11.98 -12.50
C PHE A 497 -16.62 -12.04 -11.37
N TYR A 498 -16.02 -10.91 -11.03
CA TYR A 498 -15.04 -10.85 -9.94
C TYR A 498 -15.68 -11.11 -8.57
N ARG A 499 -16.90 -10.62 -8.35
CA ARG A 499 -17.65 -10.89 -7.12
C ARG A 499 -17.96 -12.37 -6.94
N THR A 500 -18.24 -13.08 -8.02
CA THR A 500 -18.47 -14.53 -7.98
C THR A 500 -17.23 -15.28 -7.51
N ILE A 501 -16.06 -14.95 -8.07
CA ILE A 501 -14.77 -15.55 -7.67
C ILE A 501 -14.45 -15.20 -6.21
N PHE A 502 -14.67 -13.95 -5.82
CA PHE A 502 -14.42 -13.50 -4.44
C PHE A 502 -15.27 -14.27 -3.42
N GLU A 503 -16.57 -14.47 -3.70
CA GLU A 503 -17.50 -15.21 -2.84
C GLU A 503 -17.09 -16.67 -2.63
N GLU A 504 -16.47 -17.30 -3.63
CA GLU A 504 -15.95 -18.67 -3.51
C GLU A 504 -14.77 -18.76 -2.52
N HIS A 505 -13.98 -17.68 -2.41
CA HIS A 505 -12.86 -17.60 -1.47
C HIS A 505 -13.27 -17.06 -0.10
N PHE A 506 -14.19 -16.09 -0.08
CA PHE A 506 -14.57 -15.29 1.09
C PHE A 506 -16.09 -15.14 1.18
N PRO A 507 -16.81 -16.19 1.62
CA PRO A 507 -18.28 -16.22 1.60
C PRO A 507 -18.95 -15.41 2.71
N SER A 508 -18.20 -14.88 3.70
CA SER A 508 -18.80 -14.16 4.81
C SER A 508 -19.28 -12.76 4.43
N GLU A 509 -20.33 -12.28 5.11
CA GLU A 509 -20.78 -10.90 4.97
C GLU A 509 -19.70 -9.89 5.35
N SER A 510 -18.87 -10.19 6.34
CA SER A 510 -17.76 -9.36 6.77
C SER A 510 -16.76 -9.14 5.64
N ALA A 511 -16.45 -10.19 4.88
CA ALA A 511 -15.60 -10.08 3.68
C ALA A 511 -16.22 -9.15 2.65
N ALA A 512 -17.51 -9.35 2.31
CA ALA A 512 -18.21 -8.52 1.34
C ALA A 512 -18.22 -7.03 1.73
N ARG A 513 -18.43 -6.72 3.01
CA ARG A 513 -18.45 -5.35 3.57
C ARG A 513 -17.06 -4.70 3.62
N SER A 514 -15.98 -5.49 3.54
CA SER A 514 -14.61 -5.00 3.53
C SER A 514 -14.17 -4.42 2.18
N VAL A 515 -14.95 -4.63 1.12
CA VAL A 515 -14.68 -4.13 -0.23
C VAL A 515 -15.48 -2.85 -0.48
N PRO A 516 -14.90 -1.82 -1.13
CA PRO A 516 -15.63 -0.60 -1.49
C PRO A 516 -16.90 -0.89 -2.31
N SER A 517 -17.99 -0.17 -2.01
CA SER A 517 -19.32 -0.43 -2.60
C SER A 517 -19.67 0.39 -3.84
N VAL A 518 -18.86 1.37 -4.19
CA VAL A 518 -19.17 2.31 -5.28
C VAL A 518 -18.13 2.17 -6.38
N PRO A 519 -18.52 1.80 -7.61
CA PRO A 519 -17.60 1.83 -8.74
C PRO A 519 -17.14 3.26 -9.00
N SER A 520 -15.84 3.46 -9.13
CA SER A 520 -15.28 4.75 -9.49
C SER A 520 -15.42 4.99 -11.01
N VAL A 521 -15.73 6.21 -11.39
CA VAL A 521 -15.61 6.69 -12.79
C VAL A 521 -14.27 7.39 -12.93
N ALA A 522 -13.45 7.00 -13.87
CA ALA A 522 -12.11 7.56 -14.09
C ALA A 522 -11.24 7.61 -12.82
N CYS A 523 -11.39 6.66 -11.91
CA CYS A 523 -10.78 6.60 -10.57
C CYS A 523 -11.19 7.75 -9.63
N SER A 524 -12.28 8.48 -9.90
CA SER A 524 -12.77 9.58 -9.05
C SER A 524 -13.48 9.08 -7.80
N THR A 525 -13.73 9.99 -6.86
CA THR A 525 -14.68 9.77 -5.76
C THR A 525 -16.10 10.16 -6.16
N ALA A 526 -17.09 9.76 -5.35
CA ALA A 526 -18.49 10.12 -5.59
C ALA A 526 -18.70 11.65 -5.62
N GLU A 527 -17.96 12.39 -4.79
CA GLU A 527 -18.01 13.84 -4.71
C GLU A 527 -17.47 14.50 -6.00
N ALA A 528 -16.39 13.97 -6.57
CA ALA A 528 -15.79 14.49 -7.80
C ALA A 528 -16.62 14.17 -9.05
N LEU A 529 -17.58 13.25 -9.00
CA LEU A 529 -18.54 13.03 -10.10
C LEU A 529 -19.37 14.28 -10.43
N ALA A 530 -19.53 15.19 -9.47
CA ALA A 530 -20.23 16.44 -9.68
C ALA A 530 -19.43 17.49 -10.49
N TRP A 531 -18.13 17.29 -10.69
CA TRP A 531 -17.25 18.23 -11.36
C TRP A 531 -17.46 18.31 -12.88
N ASP A 532 -17.94 17.22 -13.47
CA ASP A 532 -18.31 17.21 -14.90
C ASP A 532 -19.61 16.41 -15.09
N THR A 533 -20.56 17.04 -15.80
CA THR A 533 -21.84 16.39 -16.13
C THR A 533 -21.67 15.13 -16.99
N ALA A 534 -20.59 15.05 -17.77
CA ALA A 534 -20.25 13.87 -18.55
C ALA A 534 -20.01 12.62 -17.69
N PHE A 535 -19.54 12.78 -16.47
CA PHE A 535 -19.29 11.67 -15.54
C PHE A 535 -20.58 10.95 -15.10
N LYS A 536 -21.72 11.64 -15.09
CA LYS A 536 -23.02 11.06 -14.69
C LYS A 536 -23.48 9.92 -15.60
N ASN A 537 -23.00 9.89 -16.83
CA ASN A 537 -23.38 8.91 -17.85
C ASN A 537 -22.25 7.90 -18.15
N MET A 538 -21.21 7.88 -17.34
CA MET A 538 -20.05 6.99 -17.50
C MET A 538 -20.00 5.96 -16.40
N ASN A 539 -19.65 4.73 -16.77
CA ASN A 539 -19.44 3.60 -15.83
C ASN A 539 -18.03 3.00 -15.99
N ASP A 540 -17.13 3.70 -16.71
CA ASP A 540 -15.77 3.21 -16.94
C ASP A 540 -14.79 3.81 -15.93
N PRO A 541 -14.12 3.02 -15.09
CA PRO A 541 -13.11 3.49 -14.16
C PRO A 541 -11.76 3.84 -14.82
N SER A 542 -11.56 3.54 -16.11
CA SER A 542 -10.28 3.83 -16.81
C SER A 542 -10.08 5.32 -17.06
N GLY A 543 -8.82 5.77 -17.21
CA GLY A 543 -8.47 7.15 -17.56
C GLY A 543 -9.02 7.60 -18.90
N ARG A 544 -9.25 6.66 -19.81
CA ARG A 544 -9.88 6.90 -21.14
C ARG A 544 -11.30 7.48 -21.06
N ALA A 545 -11.95 7.39 -19.90
CA ALA A 545 -13.25 8.02 -19.68
C ALA A 545 -13.20 9.55 -19.70
N VAL A 546 -12.04 10.18 -19.43
CA VAL A 546 -11.89 11.63 -19.39
C VAL A 546 -11.59 12.18 -20.79
N LYS A 547 -12.65 12.32 -21.60
CA LYS A 547 -12.54 12.86 -22.95
C LYS A 547 -12.17 14.36 -22.91
N GLY A 548 -11.42 14.81 -23.93
CA GLY A 548 -11.00 16.20 -24.10
C GLY A 548 -9.75 16.62 -23.33
N VAL A 549 -9.28 15.83 -22.37
CA VAL A 549 -7.97 16.01 -21.73
C VAL A 549 -6.91 15.21 -22.48
N HIS A 550 -7.25 13.98 -22.85
CA HIS A 550 -6.35 13.09 -23.58
C HIS A 550 -6.07 13.54 -25.03
N GLU A 551 -7.02 14.24 -25.67
CA GLU A 551 -6.88 14.73 -27.04
C GLU A 551 -6.07 16.05 -27.15
N ALA A 552 -5.91 16.78 -26.05
CA ALA A 552 -5.20 18.07 -26.04
C ALA A 552 -3.69 17.94 -25.75
N ALA A 553 -3.21 16.74 -25.45
CA ALA A 553 -1.83 16.49 -25.07
C ALA A 553 -0.99 15.77 -26.15
N TYR A 554 -1.59 15.45 -27.31
CA TYR A 554 -0.91 14.86 -28.46
C TYR A 554 -0.85 15.82 -29.63
#